data_843fa35ecb7e12dfdffe766ff38b563c
#
_entry.id   843fa35ecb7e12dfdffe766ff38b563c
#
_cell.length_a   1.000
_cell.length_b   1.000
_cell.length_c   1.000
_cell.angle_alpha   90.00
_cell.angle_beta   90.00
_cell.angle_gamma   90.00
#
_symmetry.space_group_name_H-M   'P 1'
#
loop_
_entity.id
_entity.type
_entity.pdbx_description
1 polymer ?
#
loop_
_entity_poly.entity_id
_entity_poly.type
_entity_poly.pdbx_seq_one_letter_code
_entity_poly.pdbx_strand_id
1 'polypeptide(L)'
;MLMNPLSADLNAMRQSLLFGGLESISHNANRKNADLRFFEFGNCYYFNEEKRNPEKALAPYSEDYHLGLWVTGKRVSNSWAHQDEDSSVYELKAYVENIFARLGLQMHDLVVGNLTDDIYAAALSVQTRGGKRLATFGVVTRKLLKAFDIDNEVYYADLNWKELMEAVKNVKVNYTEISKFPAVKRDLALLLDKKVQFAEIEKIAYETEKKLLKEVSLFDVYEGKNLEAGKKSYAVSFLLQDENQTLNDKMIDKIMSKLVRNLEDKLGAKLR
;
A
#
# COMPACT_ATOMS: atom_id res chain seq x y z
N MET A 1 0.18 16.60 28.94
CA MET A 1 -0.08 18.04 28.72
C MET A 1 1.23 18.79 28.80
N LEU A 2 1.36 19.86 27.99
CA LEU A 2 2.51 20.76 28.04
C LEU A 2 2.35 21.73 29.22
N MET A 3 3.46 22.12 29.83
CA MET A 3 3.42 23.06 30.96
C MET A 3 3.02 24.50 30.56
N ASN A 4 3.45 24.93 29.36
CA ASN A 4 3.16 26.27 28.82
C ASN A 4 2.68 26.11 27.35
N PRO A 5 1.43 25.70 27.12
CA PRO A 5 0.93 25.55 25.75
C PRO A 5 0.70 26.94 25.10
N LEU A 6 0.92 27.01 23.79
CA LEU A 6 0.66 28.24 23.02
C LEU A 6 -0.83 28.54 22.91
N SER A 7 -1.68 27.51 22.96
CA SER A 7 -3.14 27.60 22.98
C SER A 7 -3.75 26.39 23.67
N ALA A 8 -5.05 26.43 23.96
CA ALA A 8 -5.78 25.28 24.49
C ALA A 8 -5.75 24.08 23.53
N ASP A 9 -5.73 24.34 22.22
CA ASP A 9 -5.74 23.31 21.18
C ASP A 9 -4.36 22.65 21.00
N LEU A 10 -3.29 23.32 21.40
CA LEU A 10 -1.89 22.86 21.29
C LEU A 10 -1.30 22.48 22.65
N ASN A 11 -2.10 21.93 23.55
CA ASN A 11 -1.69 21.63 24.92
C ASN A 11 -1.11 20.23 25.14
N ALA A 12 -1.07 19.38 24.11
CA ALA A 12 -0.55 18.03 24.15
C ALA A 12 0.41 17.74 23.01
N MET A 13 1.35 16.83 23.24
CA MET A 13 2.20 16.31 22.17
C MET A 13 1.39 15.38 21.29
N ARG A 14 1.58 15.47 19.97
CA ARG A 14 0.84 14.67 18.97
C ARG A 14 1.20 13.20 19.04
N GLN A 15 0.20 12.34 18.91
CA GLN A 15 0.34 10.87 18.82
C GLN A 15 0.27 10.37 17.37
N SER A 16 -0.11 11.23 16.43
CA SER A 16 -0.22 10.95 15.01
C SER A 16 0.04 12.22 14.21
N LEU A 17 0.50 12.06 12.98
CA LEU A 17 0.64 13.17 12.02
C LEU A 17 -0.69 13.51 11.34
N LEU A 18 -1.67 12.60 11.37
CA LEU A 18 -2.94 12.69 10.65
C LEU A 18 -3.63 14.05 10.82
N PHE A 19 -3.79 14.48 12.08
CA PHE A 19 -4.62 15.65 12.40
C PHE A 19 -4.05 16.96 11.85
N GLY A 20 -2.73 17.16 11.93
CA GLY A 20 -2.08 18.34 11.35
C GLY A 20 -2.23 18.40 9.83
N GLY A 21 -2.19 17.23 9.16
CA GLY A 21 -2.47 17.13 7.74
C GLY A 21 -3.93 17.45 7.38
N LEU A 22 -4.91 16.98 8.19
CA LEU A 22 -6.33 17.31 8.00
C LEU A 22 -6.59 18.80 8.19
N GLU A 23 -6.00 19.45 9.19
CA GLU A 23 -6.07 20.91 9.38
C GLU A 23 -5.54 21.65 8.15
N SER A 24 -4.39 21.19 7.62
CA SER A 24 -3.77 21.77 6.42
C SER A 24 -4.67 21.59 5.18
N ILE A 25 -5.32 20.43 5.03
CA ILE A 25 -6.26 20.16 3.94
C ILE A 25 -7.47 21.08 4.06
N SER A 26 -8.11 21.16 5.23
CA SER A 26 -9.25 22.06 5.49
C SER A 26 -8.90 23.52 5.16
N HIS A 27 -7.74 23.98 5.66
CA HIS A 27 -7.26 25.34 5.39
C HIS A 27 -7.10 25.64 3.90
N ASN A 28 -6.58 24.70 3.11
CA ASN A 28 -6.39 24.86 1.67
C ASN A 28 -7.72 24.75 0.91
N ALA A 29 -8.58 23.80 1.27
CA ALA A 29 -9.90 23.61 0.66
C ALA A 29 -10.75 24.88 0.78
N ASN A 30 -10.73 25.53 1.95
CA ASN A 30 -11.40 26.82 2.19
C ASN A 30 -10.85 27.97 1.31
N ARG A 31 -9.71 27.79 0.67
CA ARG A 31 -9.10 28.69 -0.31
C ARG A 31 -9.24 28.23 -1.75
N LYS A 32 -10.17 27.28 -1.99
CA LYS A 32 -10.46 26.69 -3.31
C LYS A 32 -9.26 25.91 -3.90
N ASN A 33 -8.37 25.41 -3.04
CA ASN A 33 -7.26 24.54 -3.40
C ASN A 33 -7.47 23.20 -2.73
N ALA A 34 -8.24 22.32 -3.35
CA ALA A 34 -8.68 21.05 -2.78
C ALA A 34 -7.94 19.83 -3.33
N ASP A 35 -7.16 19.99 -4.41
CA ASP A 35 -6.41 18.91 -5.07
C ASP A 35 -4.99 18.86 -4.48
N LEU A 36 -4.82 18.05 -3.41
CA LEU A 36 -3.62 18.14 -2.57
C LEU A 36 -2.91 16.79 -2.44
N ARG A 37 -1.57 16.86 -2.41
CA ARG A 37 -0.66 15.79 -2.03
C ARG A 37 0.31 16.35 -1.02
N PHE A 38 0.21 15.88 0.21
CA PHE A 38 1.07 16.31 1.28
C PHE A 38 1.92 15.16 1.79
N PHE A 39 3.08 15.50 2.32
CA PHE A 39 3.87 14.63 3.16
C PHE A 39 4.47 15.41 4.32
N GLU A 40 4.66 14.72 5.41
CA GLU A 40 5.33 15.27 6.59
C GLU A 40 6.16 14.21 7.26
N PHE A 41 7.41 14.53 7.55
CA PHE A 41 8.24 13.78 8.49
C PHE A 41 8.13 14.41 9.86
N GLY A 42 7.88 13.61 10.90
CA GLY A 42 7.78 14.15 12.25
C GLY A 42 7.72 13.10 13.34
N ASN A 43 7.99 13.54 14.56
CA ASN A 43 7.89 12.71 15.75
C ASN A 43 6.44 12.61 16.23
N CYS A 44 6.06 11.39 16.61
CA CYS A 44 4.84 11.06 17.36
C CYS A 44 5.27 10.62 18.77
N TYR A 45 4.49 11.04 19.77
CA TYR A 45 4.85 10.88 21.17
C TYR A 45 3.84 10.00 21.89
N TYR A 46 4.32 9.06 22.69
CA TYR A 46 3.50 8.10 23.39
C TYR A 46 3.81 8.09 24.88
N PHE A 47 2.79 7.80 25.67
CA PHE A 47 2.89 7.63 27.11
C PHE A 47 2.38 6.25 27.51
N ASN A 48 3.18 5.51 28.27
CA ASN A 48 2.81 4.23 28.83
C ASN A 48 3.01 4.24 30.35
N GLU A 49 1.91 4.26 31.10
CA GLU A 49 1.89 4.28 32.55
C GLU A 49 2.62 3.08 33.17
N GLU A 50 2.53 1.90 32.56
CA GLU A 50 3.16 0.67 33.05
C GLU A 50 4.70 0.75 33.10
N LYS A 51 5.28 1.65 32.28
CA LYS A 51 6.74 1.89 32.24
C LYS A 51 7.21 2.92 33.25
N ARG A 52 6.32 3.41 34.11
CA ARG A 52 6.69 4.40 35.13
C ARG A 52 7.75 3.84 36.06
N ASN A 53 8.85 4.57 36.21
CA ASN A 53 9.98 4.20 37.05
C ASN A 53 10.43 5.44 37.85
N PRO A 54 10.41 5.39 39.21
CA PRO A 54 10.82 6.51 40.04
C PRO A 54 12.25 6.98 39.78
N GLU A 55 13.14 6.07 39.37
CA GLU A 55 14.55 6.40 39.10
C GLU A 55 14.77 6.96 37.68
N LYS A 56 13.76 6.79 36.80
CA LYS A 56 13.83 7.20 35.38
C LYS A 56 12.57 7.94 34.98
N ALA A 57 12.52 9.24 35.25
CA ALA A 57 11.36 10.08 35.01
C ALA A 57 10.81 10.01 33.55
N LEU A 58 11.69 9.76 32.58
CA LEU A 58 11.31 9.66 31.15
C LEU A 58 10.96 8.25 30.69
N ALA A 59 11.04 7.22 31.52
CA ALA A 59 10.77 5.84 31.15
C ALA A 59 9.35 5.60 30.55
N PRO A 60 8.28 6.29 31.02
CA PRO A 60 6.96 6.12 30.47
C PRO A 60 6.75 6.82 29.11
N TYR A 61 7.66 7.65 28.68
CA TYR A 61 7.56 8.41 27.43
C TYR A 61 8.38 7.74 26.34
N SER A 62 7.84 7.69 25.14
CA SER A 62 8.56 7.27 23.95
C SER A 62 8.21 8.16 22.76
N GLU A 63 9.12 8.26 21.82
CA GLU A 63 8.91 8.94 20.56
C GLU A 63 9.32 8.04 19.41
N ASP A 64 8.54 8.10 18.33
CA ASP A 64 8.84 7.42 17.09
C ASP A 64 8.74 8.41 15.93
N TYR A 65 9.66 8.26 14.98
CA TYR A 65 9.71 9.12 13.79
C TYR A 65 8.86 8.51 12.68
N HIS A 66 7.92 9.29 12.17
CA HIS A 66 6.94 8.86 11.18
C HIS A 66 7.04 9.68 9.90
N LEU A 67 6.56 9.10 8.80
CA LEU A 67 6.24 9.78 7.56
C LEU A 67 4.74 9.65 7.32
N GLY A 68 4.03 10.79 7.33
CA GLY A 68 2.63 10.89 6.92
C GLY A 68 2.52 11.26 5.45
N LEU A 69 1.57 10.65 4.74
CA LEU A 69 1.20 11.02 3.37
C LEU A 69 -0.31 11.27 3.32
N TRP A 70 -0.72 12.36 2.66
CA TRP A 70 -2.14 12.67 2.42
C TRP A 70 -2.38 12.93 0.95
N VAL A 71 -3.44 12.33 0.43
CA VAL A 71 -3.91 12.50 -0.95
C VAL A 71 -5.39 12.83 -0.92
N THR A 72 -5.81 13.87 -1.63
CA THR A 72 -7.20 14.28 -1.72
C THR A 72 -7.48 15.05 -3.01
N GLY A 73 -8.75 15.14 -3.39
CA GLY A 73 -9.20 15.88 -4.56
C GLY A 73 -8.92 15.14 -5.86
N LYS A 74 -8.65 15.88 -6.93
CA LYS A 74 -8.42 15.31 -8.25
C LYS A 74 -6.98 14.89 -8.46
N ARG A 75 -6.80 13.72 -9.07
CA ARG A 75 -5.52 13.26 -9.58
C ARG A 75 -5.13 13.97 -10.86
N VAL A 76 -6.09 14.09 -11.77
CA VAL A 76 -5.94 14.76 -13.06
C VAL A 76 -7.08 15.75 -13.23
N SER A 77 -6.75 17.01 -13.45
CA SER A 77 -7.76 18.03 -13.77
C SER A 77 -8.13 17.97 -15.25
N ASN A 78 -9.38 18.32 -15.56
CA ASN A 78 -9.90 18.34 -16.91
C ASN A 78 -9.06 19.19 -17.86
N SER A 79 -8.76 18.64 -19.02
CA SER A 79 -8.09 19.32 -20.13
C SER A 79 -8.62 18.82 -21.47
N TRP A 80 -8.17 19.40 -22.56
CA TRP A 80 -8.55 18.93 -23.89
C TRP A 80 -8.15 17.46 -24.15
N ALA A 81 -7.11 16.95 -23.44
CA ALA A 81 -6.55 15.60 -23.64
C ALA A 81 -7.03 14.60 -22.58
N HIS A 82 -7.54 15.06 -21.44
CA HIS A 82 -7.92 14.21 -20.30
C HIS A 82 -9.23 14.68 -19.68
N GLN A 83 -10.04 13.72 -19.26
CA GLN A 83 -11.17 13.98 -18.35
C GLN A 83 -10.68 14.11 -16.91
N ASP A 84 -11.51 14.67 -16.04
CA ASP A 84 -11.27 14.68 -14.60
C ASP A 84 -11.11 13.24 -14.09
N GLU A 85 -10.08 13.04 -13.27
CA GLU A 85 -9.86 11.79 -12.54
C GLU A 85 -9.66 12.09 -11.06
N ASP A 86 -10.51 11.52 -10.22
CA ASP A 86 -10.39 11.67 -8.77
C ASP A 86 -9.21 10.86 -8.24
N SER A 87 -8.61 11.33 -7.16
CA SER A 87 -7.63 10.57 -6.40
C SER A 87 -8.26 9.29 -5.86
N SER A 88 -7.44 8.30 -5.59
CA SER A 88 -7.90 7.02 -5.09
C SER A 88 -6.92 6.43 -4.06
N VAL A 89 -7.40 5.46 -3.30
CA VAL A 89 -6.54 4.70 -2.39
C VAL A 89 -5.41 3.96 -3.14
N TYR A 90 -5.62 3.65 -4.43
CA TYR A 90 -4.60 3.02 -5.27
C TYR A 90 -3.45 3.97 -5.60
N GLU A 91 -3.73 5.27 -5.76
CA GLU A 91 -2.68 6.28 -5.91
C GLU A 91 -1.80 6.36 -4.66
N LEU A 92 -2.43 6.41 -3.47
CA LEU A 92 -1.70 6.40 -2.20
C LEU A 92 -0.90 5.10 -2.01
N LYS A 93 -1.50 3.95 -2.36
CA LYS A 93 -0.82 2.65 -2.33
C LYS A 93 0.42 2.65 -3.20
N ALA A 94 0.34 3.19 -4.43
CA ALA A 94 1.48 3.29 -5.32
C ALA A 94 2.62 4.15 -4.73
N TYR A 95 2.30 5.23 -4.01
CA TYR A 95 3.32 6.02 -3.30
C TYR A 95 4.01 5.22 -2.20
N VAL A 96 3.25 4.48 -1.39
CA VAL A 96 3.81 3.61 -0.34
C VAL A 96 4.70 2.52 -0.95
N GLU A 97 4.23 1.85 -2.00
CA GLU A 97 4.99 0.81 -2.70
C GLU A 97 6.27 1.35 -3.34
N ASN A 98 6.22 2.55 -3.94
CA ASN A 98 7.39 3.21 -4.51
C ASN A 98 8.43 3.57 -3.44
N ILE A 99 7.99 4.04 -2.26
CA ILE A 99 8.89 4.30 -1.13
C ILE A 99 9.56 3.01 -0.69
N PHE A 100 8.80 1.93 -0.53
CA PHE A 100 9.34 0.63 -0.13
C PHE A 100 10.34 0.08 -1.15
N ALA A 101 9.97 0.10 -2.44
CA ALA A 101 10.86 -0.32 -3.52
C ALA A 101 12.16 0.50 -3.56
N ARG A 102 12.08 1.83 -3.32
CA ARG A 102 13.24 2.71 -3.24
C ARG A 102 14.17 2.37 -2.08
N LEU A 103 13.60 1.87 -0.98
CA LEU A 103 14.35 1.38 0.19
C LEU A 103 14.82 -0.07 0.03
N GLY A 104 14.47 -0.74 -1.08
CA GLY A 104 14.84 -2.13 -1.35
C GLY A 104 13.92 -3.17 -0.71
N LEU A 105 12.72 -2.77 -0.28
CA LEU A 105 11.69 -3.68 0.21
C LEU A 105 10.71 -4.01 -0.92
N GLN A 106 10.39 -5.28 -1.08
CA GLN A 106 9.38 -5.73 -2.03
C GLN A 106 8.09 -6.11 -1.28
N MET A 107 6.94 -5.66 -1.78
CA MET A 107 5.65 -5.92 -1.11
C MET A 107 5.34 -7.41 -0.95
N HIS A 108 5.76 -8.26 -1.89
CA HIS A 108 5.55 -9.71 -1.80
C HIS A 108 6.40 -10.38 -0.69
N ASP A 109 7.41 -9.71 -0.15
CA ASP A 109 8.20 -10.19 1.00
C ASP A 109 7.61 -9.79 2.35
N LEU A 110 6.61 -8.90 2.34
CA LEU A 110 5.95 -8.36 3.50
C LEU A 110 4.59 -9.04 3.74
N VAL A 111 4.06 -8.84 4.93
CA VAL A 111 2.72 -9.29 5.29
C VAL A 111 1.77 -8.11 5.18
N VAL A 112 0.84 -8.20 4.24
CA VAL A 112 -0.22 -7.20 4.06
C VAL A 112 -1.53 -7.77 4.61
N GLY A 113 -2.20 -7.01 5.46
CA GLY A 113 -3.46 -7.43 6.07
C GLY A 113 -4.45 -6.28 6.21
N ASN A 114 -5.72 -6.62 6.37
CA ASN A 114 -6.75 -5.64 6.66
C ASN A 114 -6.51 -5.04 8.06
N LEU A 115 -6.72 -3.73 8.16
CA LEU A 115 -6.69 -3.00 9.43
C LEU A 115 -8.09 -2.47 9.74
N THR A 116 -8.56 -2.75 10.95
CA THR A 116 -9.76 -2.12 11.51
C THR A 116 -9.32 -1.11 12.54
N ASP A 117 -9.66 0.15 12.33
CA ASP A 117 -9.27 1.28 13.16
C ASP A 117 -10.33 2.37 13.04
N ASP A 118 -10.51 3.19 14.08
CA ASP A 118 -11.49 4.28 14.10
C ASP A 118 -11.14 5.44 13.13
N ILE A 119 -9.90 5.52 12.70
CA ILE A 119 -9.39 6.53 11.76
C ILE A 119 -9.82 6.22 10.34
N TYR A 120 -9.87 4.94 9.96
CA TYR A 120 -10.07 4.50 8.59
C TYR A 120 -11.43 3.85 8.37
N ALA A 121 -12.07 4.19 7.26
CA ALA A 121 -13.24 3.46 6.74
C ALA A 121 -12.84 2.09 6.16
N ALA A 122 -11.67 2.04 5.53
CA ALA A 122 -11.03 0.84 5.04
C ALA A 122 -9.53 1.07 5.00
N ALA A 123 -8.73 0.14 5.50
CA ALA A 123 -7.28 0.28 5.53
C ALA A 123 -6.54 -1.05 5.44
N LEU A 124 -5.29 -0.94 5.05
CA LEU A 124 -4.31 -2.02 5.05
C LEU A 124 -3.17 -1.69 6.02
N SER A 125 -2.64 -2.72 6.65
CA SER A 125 -1.38 -2.68 7.39
C SER A 125 -0.32 -3.47 6.65
N VAL A 126 0.90 -2.97 6.64
CA VAL A 126 2.08 -3.64 6.09
C VAL A 126 3.04 -3.93 7.21
N GLN A 127 3.46 -5.17 7.32
CA GLN A 127 4.30 -5.66 8.40
C GLN A 127 5.44 -6.52 7.85
N THR A 128 6.54 -6.57 8.59
CA THR A 128 7.56 -7.60 8.35
C THR A 128 7.02 -8.98 8.70
N ARG A 129 7.64 -10.06 8.23
CA ARG A 129 7.30 -11.44 8.64
C ARG A 129 7.49 -11.67 10.15
N GLY A 130 8.28 -10.83 10.82
CA GLY A 130 8.44 -10.83 12.28
C GLY A 130 7.37 -10.03 13.05
N GLY A 131 6.34 -9.52 12.36
CA GLY A 131 5.20 -8.82 12.97
C GLY A 131 5.44 -7.34 13.27
N LYS A 132 6.57 -6.76 12.88
CA LYS A 132 6.79 -5.33 13.03
C LYS A 132 6.02 -4.55 11.98
N ARG A 133 5.19 -3.62 12.43
CA ARG A 133 4.37 -2.77 11.56
C ARG A 133 5.24 -1.68 10.94
N LEU A 134 5.26 -1.65 9.61
CA LEU A 134 6.03 -0.69 8.82
C LEU A 134 5.16 0.48 8.35
N ALA A 135 3.93 0.19 7.93
CA ALA A 135 3.00 1.19 7.45
C ALA A 135 1.54 0.79 7.68
N THR A 136 0.68 1.80 7.74
CA THR A 136 -0.76 1.68 7.59
C THR A 136 -1.23 2.69 6.55
N PHE A 137 -2.19 2.34 5.71
CA PHE A 137 -2.76 3.29 4.76
C PHE A 137 -4.19 2.92 4.39
N GLY A 138 -4.99 3.93 4.08
CA GLY A 138 -6.40 3.71 3.75
C GLY A 138 -7.19 4.98 3.53
N VAL A 139 -8.50 4.82 3.55
CA VAL A 139 -9.49 5.89 3.40
C VAL A 139 -9.87 6.41 4.77
N VAL A 140 -9.72 7.70 5.03
CA VAL A 140 -10.10 8.33 6.31
C VAL A 140 -11.63 8.31 6.47
N THR A 141 -12.11 8.04 7.70
CA THR A 141 -13.54 7.96 7.98
C THR A 141 -14.26 9.30 7.73
N ARG A 142 -15.47 9.25 7.18
CA ARG A 142 -16.32 10.43 6.97
C ARG A 142 -16.62 11.18 8.27
N LYS A 143 -16.72 10.47 9.39
CA LYS A 143 -16.91 11.09 10.71
C LYS A 143 -15.78 12.05 11.04
N LEU A 144 -14.55 11.62 10.79
CA LEU A 144 -13.36 12.42 11.06
C LEU A 144 -13.25 13.59 10.08
N LEU A 145 -13.47 13.37 8.78
CA LEU A 145 -13.45 14.44 7.78
C LEU A 145 -14.45 15.55 8.08
N LYS A 146 -15.66 15.19 8.51
CA LYS A 146 -16.68 16.18 8.92
C LYS A 146 -16.25 17.01 10.15
N ALA A 147 -15.50 16.42 11.09
CA ALA A 147 -15.00 17.16 12.24
C ALA A 147 -13.95 18.21 11.86
N PHE A 148 -13.32 18.08 10.68
CA PHE A 148 -12.37 19.05 10.11
C PHE A 148 -12.96 19.89 8.98
N ASP A 149 -14.28 19.82 8.74
CA ASP A 149 -14.96 20.54 7.65
C ASP A 149 -14.37 20.22 6.26
N ILE A 150 -14.12 18.92 6.00
CA ILE A 150 -13.58 18.42 4.75
C ILE A 150 -14.66 17.60 4.02
N ASP A 151 -15.03 18.03 2.82
CA ASP A 151 -16.02 17.37 1.98
C ASP A 151 -15.44 16.23 1.13
N ASN A 152 -14.24 16.42 0.61
CA ASN A 152 -13.56 15.45 -0.24
C ASN A 152 -13.11 14.21 0.55
N GLU A 153 -12.97 13.08 -0.14
CA GLU A 153 -12.27 11.93 0.43
C GLU A 153 -10.79 12.25 0.65
N VAL A 154 -10.27 11.76 1.77
CA VAL A 154 -8.85 11.86 2.10
C VAL A 154 -8.31 10.45 2.27
N TYR A 155 -7.22 10.19 1.59
CA TYR A 155 -6.43 8.97 1.70
C TYR A 155 -5.18 9.29 2.52
N TYR A 156 -4.95 8.53 3.58
CA TYR A 156 -3.84 8.76 4.51
C TYR A 156 -2.98 7.53 4.66
N ALA A 157 -1.67 7.72 4.64
CA ALA A 157 -0.71 6.69 5.02
C ALA A 157 0.18 7.19 6.16
N ASP A 158 0.44 6.30 7.10
CA ASP A 158 1.38 6.47 8.20
C ASP A 158 2.46 5.39 8.09
N LEU A 159 3.69 5.82 7.88
CA LEU A 159 4.87 4.96 7.80
C LEU A 159 5.72 5.17 9.05
N ASN A 160 5.93 4.11 9.83
CA ASN A 160 6.90 4.14 10.93
C ASN A 160 8.31 4.14 10.36
N TRP A 161 8.89 5.34 10.25
CA TRP A 161 10.18 5.53 9.59
C TRP A 161 11.32 4.84 10.32
N LYS A 162 11.25 4.78 11.65
CA LYS A 162 12.24 4.07 12.48
C LYS A 162 12.25 2.57 12.19
N GLU A 163 11.08 1.94 12.18
CA GLU A 163 10.96 0.51 11.88
C GLU A 163 11.31 0.20 10.42
N LEU A 164 11.01 1.11 9.48
CA LEU A 164 11.45 1.01 8.09
C LEU A 164 12.98 1.01 7.97
N MET A 165 13.65 1.96 8.62
CA MET A 165 15.11 2.04 8.60
C MET A 165 15.76 0.81 9.24
N GLU A 166 15.17 0.28 10.30
CA GLU A 166 15.65 -0.96 10.92
C GLU A 166 15.44 -2.17 9.98
N ALA A 167 14.30 -2.23 9.28
CA ALA A 167 14.00 -3.31 8.32
C ALA A 167 14.99 -3.33 7.13
N VAL A 168 15.49 -2.16 6.71
CA VAL A 168 16.37 -2.03 5.54
C VAL A 168 17.86 -1.94 5.87
N LYS A 169 18.24 -1.91 7.14
CA LYS A 169 19.64 -1.70 7.54
C LYS A 169 20.64 -2.69 6.92
N ASN A 170 20.18 -3.90 6.59
CA ASN A 170 20.99 -4.95 5.97
C ASN A 170 20.77 -5.07 4.46
N VAL A 171 19.88 -4.26 3.87
CA VAL A 171 19.63 -4.26 2.43
C VAL A 171 20.85 -3.65 1.73
N LYS A 172 21.45 -4.43 0.84
CA LYS A 172 22.57 -3.95 0.00
C LYS A 172 22.03 -3.57 -1.36
N VAL A 173 22.34 -2.35 -1.78
CA VAL A 173 22.09 -1.93 -3.16
C VAL A 173 23.12 -2.63 -4.05
N ASN A 174 22.64 -3.52 -4.90
CA ASN A 174 23.46 -4.19 -5.90
C ASN A 174 23.12 -3.62 -7.28
N TYR A 175 24.14 -3.25 -8.01
CA TYR A 175 23.99 -2.94 -9.43
C TYR A 175 23.87 -4.24 -10.22
N THR A 176 22.84 -4.34 -11.05
CA THR A 176 22.70 -5.40 -12.05
C THR A 176 22.54 -4.76 -13.42
N GLU A 177 23.22 -5.29 -14.43
CA GLU A 177 23.02 -4.84 -15.81
C GLU A 177 21.57 -5.12 -16.23
N ILE A 178 21.02 -4.25 -17.04
CA ILE A 178 19.73 -4.48 -17.68
C ILE A 178 19.85 -5.72 -18.57
N SER A 179 18.90 -6.66 -18.41
CA SER A 179 18.91 -7.89 -19.20
C SER A 179 18.90 -7.58 -20.71
N LYS A 180 19.77 -8.23 -21.42
CA LYS A 180 19.84 -8.16 -22.91
C LYS A 180 18.79 -9.05 -23.58
N PHE A 181 18.15 -9.92 -22.81
CA PHE A 181 17.17 -10.87 -23.31
C PHE A 181 15.75 -10.32 -23.13
N PRO A 182 14.87 -10.46 -24.14
CA PRO A 182 13.52 -9.90 -24.08
C PRO A 182 12.67 -10.59 -23.00
N ALA A 183 11.87 -9.82 -22.31
CA ALA A 183 10.81 -10.34 -21.46
C ALA A 183 9.63 -10.82 -22.30
N VAL A 184 8.92 -11.82 -21.80
CA VAL A 184 7.73 -12.39 -22.44
C VAL A 184 6.54 -12.21 -21.52
N LYS A 185 5.50 -11.56 -22.03
CA LYS A 185 4.23 -11.35 -21.32
C LYS A 185 3.24 -12.45 -21.72
N ARG A 186 2.55 -13.03 -20.73
CA ARG A 186 1.46 -14.01 -20.92
C ARG A 186 0.28 -13.61 -20.04
N ASP A 187 -0.90 -13.65 -20.63
CA ASP A 187 -2.14 -13.24 -19.99
C ASP A 187 -3.03 -14.45 -19.74
N LEU A 188 -3.71 -14.47 -18.61
CA LEU A 188 -4.73 -15.46 -18.26
C LEU A 188 -6.00 -14.74 -17.82
N ALA A 189 -7.14 -15.20 -18.33
CA ALA A 189 -8.45 -14.82 -17.81
C ALA A 189 -8.90 -15.90 -16.81
N LEU A 190 -8.96 -15.54 -15.54
CA LEU A 190 -9.26 -16.45 -14.44
C LEU A 190 -10.68 -16.20 -13.90
N LEU A 191 -11.54 -17.19 -13.98
CA LEU A 191 -12.83 -17.19 -13.29
C LEU A 191 -12.63 -17.67 -11.86
N LEU A 192 -13.01 -16.85 -10.90
CA LEU A 192 -12.71 -17.02 -9.48
C LEU A 192 -13.94 -16.76 -8.60
N ASP A 193 -13.95 -17.29 -7.39
CA ASP A 193 -14.88 -16.85 -6.36
C ASP A 193 -14.63 -15.37 -6.00
N LYS A 194 -15.70 -14.60 -5.74
CA LYS A 194 -15.58 -13.18 -5.37
C LYS A 194 -14.69 -12.92 -4.15
N LYS A 195 -14.59 -13.89 -3.25
CA LYS A 195 -13.78 -13.78 -2.02
C LYS A 195 -12.29 -13.84 -2.28
N VAL A 196 -11.85 -14.46 -3.38
CA VAL A 196 -10.43 -14.60 -3.71
C VAL A 196 -9.84 -13.21 -3.97
N GLN A 197 -8.77 -12.88 -3.25
CA GLN A 197 -8.05 -11.63 -3.43
C GLN A 197 -6.92 -11.77 -4.45
N PHE A 198 -6.59 -10.69 -5.14
CA PHE A 198 -5.47 -10.71 -6.12
C PHE A 198 -4.14 -11.08 -5.46
N ALA A 199 -3.91 -10.66 -4.23
CA ALA A 199 -2.71 -10.99 -3.45
C ALA A 199 -2.50 -12.51 -3.28
N GLU A 200 -3.57 -13.32 -3.29
CA GLU A 200 -3.46 -14.78 -3.21
C GLU A 200 -2.95 -15.36 -4.53
N ILE A 201 -3.39 -14.79 -5.66
CA ILE A 201 -2.90 -15.16 -7.00
C ILE A 201 -1.42 -14.81 -7.12
N GLU A 202 -1.06 -13.58 -6.75
CA GLU A 202 0.30 -13.08 -6.79
C GLU A 202 1.24 -13.96 -5.94
N LYS A 203 0.84 -14.28 -4.72
CA LYS A 203 1.59 -15.16 -3.82
C LYS A 203 1.82 -16.54 -4.43
N ILE A 204 0.76 -17.17 -4.96
CA ILE A 204 0.85 -18.50 -5.60
C ILE A 204 1.78 -18.43 -6.83
N ALA A 205 1.68 -17.37 -7.61
CA ALA A 205 2.51 -17.21 -8.80
C ALA A 205 4.01 -17.11 -8.44
N TYR A 206 4.39 -16.28 -7.49
CA TYR A 206 5.78 -16.16 -7.02
C TYR A 206 6.28 -17.42 -6.30
N GLU A 207 5.42 -18.14 -5.59
CA GLU A 207 5.77 -19.46 -5.02
C GLU A 207 6.00 -20.51 -6.11
N THR A 208 5.27 -20.43 -7.22
CA THR A 208 5.32 -21.38 -8.34
C THR A 208 6.57 -21.19 -9.20
N GLU A 209 6.89 -19.93 -9.50
CA GLU A 209 8.05 -19.56 -10.32
C GLU A 209 8.82 -18.38 -9.70
N LYS A 210 9.95 -18.70 -9.07
CA LYS A 210 10.74 -17.73 -8.28
C LYS A 210 11.81 -17.00 -9.07
N LYS A 211 12.24 -17.55 -10.22
CA LYS A 211 13.41 -17.03 -10.95
C LYS A 211 13.02 -16.25 -12.18
N LEU A 212 12.13 -16.83 -12.97
CA LEU A 212 11.77 -16.29 -14.29
C LEU A 212 10.58 -15.34 -14.24
N LEU A 213 9.72 -15.45 -13.22
CA LEU A 213 8.59 -14.55 -13.04
C LEU A 213 9.09 -13.22 -12.43
N LYS A 214 8.97 -12.14 -13.20
CA LYS A 214 9.41 -10.81 -12.81
C LYS A 214 8.27 -9.96 -12.27
N GLU A 215 7.07 -10.11 -12.83
CA GLU A 215 5.90 -9.30 -12.46
C GLU A 215 4.61 -10.09 -12.64
N VAL A 216 3.65 -9.84 -11.75
CA VAL A 216 2.25 -10.28 -11.87
C VAL A 216 1.39 -9.03 -11.77
N SER A 217 0.58 -8.74 -12.79
CA SER A 217 -0.27 -7.56 -12.81
C SER A 217 -1.72 -7.90 -13.15
N LEU A 218 -2.65 -7.23 -12.47
CA LEU A 218 -4.08 -7.32 -12.74
C LEU A 218 -4.46 -6.14 -13.64
N PHE A 219 -4.92 -6.42 -14.86
CA PHE A 219 -5.24 -5.35 -15.82
C PHE A 219 -6.73 -5.23 -16.13
N ASP A 220 -7.55 -6.22 -15.75
CA ASP A 220 -9.01 -6.11 -15.86
C ASP A 220 -9.72 -6.92 -14.78
N VAL A 221 -10.84 -6.39 -14.30
CA VAL A 221 -11.74 -7.02 -13.32
C VAL A 221 -13.16 -6.95 -13.85
N TYR A 222 -13.74 -8.09 -14.14
CA TYR A 222 -15.11 -8.16 -14.61
C TYR A 222 -16.02 -8.85 -13.59
N GLU A 223 -17.06 -8.11 -13.17
CA GLU A 223 -18.15 -8.58 -12.33
C GLU A 223 -19.47 -8.24 -13.03
N GLY A 224 -20.04 -9.15 -13.79
CA GLY A 224 -21.21 -8.84 -14.60
C GLY A 224 -22.19 -10.00 -14.75
N LYS A 225 -23.32 -9.71 -15.41
CA LYS A 225 -24.46 -10.65 -15.58
C LYS A 225 -24.11 -11.93 -16.35
N ASN A 226 -23.00 -11.95 -17.06
CA ASN A 226 -22.56 -13.09 -17.87
C ASN A 226 -21.68 -14.08 -17.08
N LEU A 227 -21.56 -13.90 -15.78
CA LEU A 227 -20.86 -14.82 -14.88
C LEU A 227 -21.84 -15.51 -13.94
N GLU A 228 -21.46 -16.69 -13.48
CA GLU A 228 -22.16 -17.40 -12.39
C GLU A 228 -22.25 -16.51 -11.14
N ALA A 229 -23.36 -16.61 -10.41
CA ALA A 229 -23.54 -15.86 -9.16
C ALA A 229 -22.40 -16.19 -8.17
N GLY A 230 -21.82 -15.14 -7.57
CA GLY A 230 -20.71 -15.29 -6.65
C GLY A 230 -19.33 -15.42 -7.30
N LYS A 231 -19.23 -15.29 -8.62
CA LYS A 231 -17.97 -15.33 -9.37
C LYS A 231 -17.57 -13.96 -9.89
N LYS A 232 -16.28 -13.81 -10.14
CA LYS A 232 -15.66 -12.68 -10.84
C LYS A 232 -14.59 -13.20 -11.81
N SER A 233 -14.25 -12.40 -12.80
CA SER A 233 -13.17 -12.70 -13.73
C SER A 233 -12.03 -11.70 -13.51
N TYR A 234 -10.82 -12.21 -13.33
CA TYR A 234 -9.60 -11.43 -13.32
C TYR A 234 -8.81 -11.69 -14.59
N ALA A 235 -8.39 -10.62 -15.26
CA ALA A 235 -7.40 -10.70 -16.34
C ALA A 235 -6.03 -10.35 -15.78
N VAL A 236 -5.18 -11.36 -15.71
CA VAL A 236 -3.87 -11.31 -15.04
C VAL A 236 -2.76 -11.50 -16.05
N SER A 237 -1.77 -10.63 -16.03
CA SER A 237 -0.55 -10.72 -16.83
C SER A 237 0.60 -11.23 -15.99
N PHE A 238 1.40 -12.11 -16.59
CA PHE A 238 2.63 -12.66 -16.03
C PHE A 238 3.80 -12.26 -16.92
N LEU A 239 4.74 -11.50 -16.40
CA LEU A 239 5.95 -11.10 -17.10
C LEU A 239 7.08 -12.07 -16.75
N LEU A 240 7.55 -12.80 -17.73
CA LEU A 240 8.63 -13.79 -17.61
C LEU A 240 9.90 -13.29 -18.29
N GLN A 241 11.06 -13.41 -17.63
CA GLN A 241 12.35 -13.05 -18.20
C GLN A 241 13.46 -13.89 -17.55
N ASP A 242 14.39 -14.35 -18.39
CA ASP A 242 15.66 -14.92 -17.96
C ASP A 242 16.78 -13.89 -18.20
N GLU A 243 17.71 -13.78 -17.28
CA GLU A 243 18.83 -12.85 -17.37
C GLU A 243 19.98 -13.41 -18.25
N ASN A 244 19.97 -14.72 -18.51
CA ASN A 244 21.07 -15.43 -19.16
C ASN A 244 20.73 -15.93 -20.56
N GLN A 245 19.45 -16.02 -20.94
CA GLN A 245 19.02 -16.55 -22.22
C GLN A 245 17.64 -16.08 -22.65
N THR A 246 17.33 -16.15 -23.94
CA THR A 246 15.98 -15.94 -24.44
C THR A 246 15.10 -17.13 -24.08
N LEU A 247 13.92 -16.85 -23.52
CA LEU A 247 12.92 -17.88 -23.21
C LEU A 247 12.34 -18.45 -24.50
N ASN A 248 12.28 -19.78 -24.59
CA ASN A 248 11.62 -20.47 -25.70
C ASN A 248 10.17 -20.87 -25.32
N ASP A 249 9.33 -21.13 -26.32
CA ASP A 249 7.91 -21.43 -26.10
C ASP A 249 7.72 -22.66 -25.20
N LYS A 250 8.54 -23.69 -25.30
CA LYS A 250 8.44 -24.89 -24.43
C LYS A 250 8.65 -24.57 -22.96
N MET A 251 9.59 -23.68 -22.66
CA MET A 251 9.84 -23.23 -21.28
C MET A 251 8.67 -22.42 -20.77
N ILE A 252 8.18 -21.49 -21.58
CA ILE A 252 7.05 -20.62 -21.25
C ILE A 252 5.80 -21.47 -20.99
N ASP A 253 5.45 -22.37 -21.89
CA ASP A 253 4.27 -23.24 -21.78
C ASP A 253 4.35 -24.13 -20.52
N LYS A 254 5.51 -24.63 -20.18
CA LYS A 254 5.73 -25.40 -18.95
C LYS A 254 5.46 -24.57 -17.69
N ILE A 255 5.95 -23.31 -17.65
CA ILE A 255 5.73 -22.41 -16.54
C ILE A 255 4.25 -22.05 -16.44
N MET A 256 3.63 -21.67 -17.56
CA MET A 256 2.21 -21.28 -17.60
C MET A 256 1.30 -22.46 -17.20
N SER A 257 1.57 -23.66 -17.67
CA SER A 257 0.82 -24.86 -17.28
C SER A 257 0.92 -25.13 -15.79
N LYS A 258 2.11 -24.94 -15.19
CA LYS A 258 2.32 -25.09 -13.74
C LYS A 258 1.59 -24.02 -12.95
N LEU A 259 1.60 -22.76 -13.43
CA LEU A 259 0.86 -21.65 -12.84
C LEU A 259 -0.65 -21.91 -12.84
N VAL A 260 -1.21 -22.26 -13.99
CA VAL A 260 -2.63 -22.60 -14.14
C VAL A 260 -3.02 -23.70 -13.15
N ARG A 261 -2.31 -24.82 -13.16
CA ARG A 261 -2.59 -25.93 -12.26
C ARG A 261 -2.58 -25.53 -10.79
N ASN A 262 -1.58 -24.76 -10.36
CA ASN A 262 -1.50 -24.33 -8.96
C ASN A 262 -2.62 -23.35 -8.58
N LEU A 263 -3.06 -22.49 -9.51
CA LEU A 263 -4.18 -21.59 -9.30
C LEU A 263 -5.51 -22.35 -9.26
N GLU A 264 -5.67 -23.36 -10.11
CA GLU A 264 -6.83 -24.27 -10.08
C GLU A 264 -6.89 -25.05 -8.78
N ASP A 265 -5.79 -25.69 -8.37
CA ASP A 265 -5.72 -26.55 -7.19
C ASP A 265 -5.93 -25.75 -5.88
N LYS A 266 -5.34 -24.54 -5.77
CA LYS A 266 -5.35 -23.78 -4.52
C LYS A 266 -6.52 -22.80 -4.39
N LEU A 267 -7.01 -22.25 -5.49
CA LEU A 267 -8.06 -21.20 -5.50
C LEU A 267 -9.34 -21.63 -6.21
N GLY A 268 -9.38 -22.83 -6.80
CA GLY A 268 -10.50 -23.26 -7.63
C GLY A 268 -10.70 -22.37 -8.86
N ALA A 269 -9.62 -21.73 -9.33
CA ALA A 269 -9.66 -20.92 -10.55
C ALA A 269 -10.04 -21.77 -11.76
N LYS A 270 -10.74 -21.18 -12.72
CA LYS A 270 -10.99 -21.79 -14.04
C LYS A 270 -10.52 -20.83 -15.13
N LEU A 271 -9.89 -21.35 -16.14
CA LEU A 271 -9.60 -20.55 -17.34
C LEU A 271 -10.90 -20.21 -18.07
N ARG A 272 -10.98 -18.95 -18.52
CA ARG A 272 -12.12 -18.44 -19.29
C ARG A 272 -11.75 -18.26 -20.75
#